data_b574f7fecef6bcfd23713eb8cba614df
#
_entry.id   b574f7fecef6bcfd23713eb8cba614df
#
_cell.length_a   1.000
_cell.length_b   1.000
_cell.length_c   1.000
_cell.angle_alpha   90.00
_cell.angle_beta   90.00
_cell.angle_gamma   90.00
#
_symmetry.space_group_name_H-M   'P 1'
#
loop_
_entity.id
_entity.type
_entity.pdbx_description
1 polymer ?
#
loop_
_entity_poly.entity_id
_entity_poly.type
_entity_poly.pdbx_seq_one_letter_code
_entity_poly.pdbx_strand_id
1 'polypeptide(L)'
;GASTSALTVAGDLPADVTKAHPNLNGYIALKASLDEAGAREALTGQIAVAQKSGESVNAFTGVQIAPVLDSLYAAKATQASYGVNWNEAGNPTFALWAPTAKTVTLLSWNTSTPRGSDADVQGDGLRTTAVRGEDGRWTVDNAAGEIHEGAQYLWEVRVYVPETGKVETNLVTDPYSVALTVDSTRSVAVNMDNPSIAPSLWTDSKAPAIEDDAQRSIYELHVRDFSAADASVPEDMRGTYMAFTQFESNGM
;
A
#
# COMPACT_ATOMS: atom_id res chain seq x y z
N GLY A 1 21.70 -13.55 -11.33
CA GLY A 1 22.55 -14.54 -10.64
C GLY A 1 22.79 -14.11 -9.20
N ALA A 2 23.13 -15.03 -8.29
CA ALA A 2 23.52 -14.69 -6.93
C ALA A 2 24.88 -13.98 -6.96
N SER A 3 24.99 -12.86 -6.24
CA SER A 3 26.27 -12.20 -5.96
C SER A 3 26.62 -12.43 -4.49
N THR A 4 27.90 -12.52 -4.19
CA THR A 4 28.40 -12.68 -2.82
C THR A 4 29.41 -11.58 -2.51
N SER A 5 29.34 -11.05 -1.28
CA SER A 5 30.32 -10.08 -0.77
C SER A 5 30.81 -10.57 0.59
N ALA A 6 32.11 -10.46 0.83
CA ALA A 6 32.66 -10.78 2.14
C ALA A 6 32.24 -9.70 3.16
N LEU A 7 31.91 -10.13 4.37
CA LEU A 7 31.66 -9.26 5.50
C LEU A 7 32.93 -9.08 6.32
N THR A 8 33.15 -7.88 6.83
CA THR A 8 34.25 -7.57 7.76
C THR A 8 33.69 -7.28 9.15
N VAL A 9 34.41 -7.69 10.18
CA VAL A 9 34.06 -7.34 11.58
C VAL A 9 34.27 -5.84 11.78
N ALA A 10 33.24 -5.13 12.19
CA ALA A 10 33.26 -3.68 12.45
C ALA A 10 33.37 -3.32 13.95
N GLY A 11 33.44 -4.33 14.83
CA GLY A 11 33.52 -4.15 16.27
C GLY A 11 32.18 -4.34 16.98
N ASP A 12 32.01 -3.67 18.10
CA ASP A 12 30.77 -3.69 18.89
C ASP A 12 29.65 -2.91 18.18
N LEU A 13 28.40 -3.25 18.52
CA LEU A 13 27.26 -2.51 18.03
C LEU A 13 27.25 -1.06 18.59
N PRO A 14 26.79 -0.08 17.81
CA PRO A 14 26.60 1.29 18.27
C PRO A 14 25.69 1.34 19.52
N ALA A 15 25.96 2.28 20.43
CA ALA A 15 25.25 2.39 21.70
C ALA A 15 23.76 2.75 21.56
N ASP A 16 23.41 3.49 20.53
CA ASP A 16 22.02 3.81 20.18
C ASP A 16 21.27 2.56 19.71
N VAL A 17 21.91 1.67 18.96
CA VAL A 17 21.31 0.38 18.54
C VAL A 17 21.07 -0.52 19.76
N THR A 18 22.07 -0.69 20.64
CA THR A 18 21.91 -1.54 21.85
C THR A 18 20.94 -0.94 22.86
N LYS A 19 20.79 0.39 22.89
CA LYS A 19 19.77 1.06 23.68
C LYS A 19 18.36 0.84 23.16
N ALA A 20 18.17 0.91 21.83
CA ALA A 20 16.89 0.66 21.18
C ALA A 20 16.51 -0.85 21.19
N HIS A 21 17.52 -1.71 21.14
CA HIS A 21 17.38 -3.17 21.05
C HIS A 21 18.28 -3.87 22.10
N PRO A 22 17.89 -3.87 23.40
CA PRO A 22 18.72 -4.45 24.48
C PRO A 22 19.05 -5.93 24.30
N ASN A 23 18.23 -6.68 23.57
CA ASN A 23 18.45 -8.08 23.21
C ASN A 23 19.68 -8.29 22.31
N LEU A 24 20.21 -7.25 21.70
CA LEU A 24 21.41 -7.29 20.86
C LEU A 24 22.71 -7.02 21.62
N ASN A 25 22.66 -6.82 22.95
CA ASN A 25 23.87 -6.68 23.75
C ASN A 25 24.77 -7.91 23.61
N GLY A 26 26.07 -7.65 23.38
CA GLY A 26 27.07 -8.72 23.19
C GLY A 26 27.18 -9.25 21.74
N TYR A 27 26.38 -8.72 20.83
CA TYR A 27 26.55 -8.99 19.39
C TYR A 27 27.61 -8.09 18.79
N ILE A 28 28.23 -8.55 17.71
CA ILE A 28 29.23 -7.80 16.94
C ILE A 28 28.62 -7.24 15.67
N ALA A 29 29.09 -6.08 15.24
CA ALA A 29 28.73 -5.49 13.97
C ALA A 29 29.54 -6.12 12.82
N LEU A 30 28.85 -6.50 11.76
CA LEU A 30 29.46 -6.92 10.50
C LEU A 30 29.17 -5.87 9.43
N LYS A 31 30.17 -5.52 8.62
CA LYS A 31 30.04 -4.53 7.55
C LYS A 31 30.13 -5.21 6.18
N ALA A 32 29.16 -4.95 5.33
CA ALA A 32 29.19 -5.25 3.91
C ALA A 32 29.80 -4.07 3.14
N SER A 33 30.58 -4.39 2.10
CA SER A 33 31.12 -3.37 1.17
C SER A 33 30.09 -3.10 0.06
N LEU A 34 29.01 -2.42 0.41
CA LEU A 34 27.97 -1.97 -0.51
C LEU A 34 27.83 -0.46 -0.38
N ASP A 35 27.73 0.20 -1.53
CA ASP A 35 27.26 1.58 -1.60
C ASP A 35 25.73 1.61 -1.56
N GLU A 36 25.15 2.80 -1.55
CA GLU A 36 23.70 2.99 -1.49
C GLU A 36 22.98 2.36 -2.69
N ALA A 37 23.55 2.44 -3.89
CA ALA A 37 22.96 1.84 -5.09
C ALA A 37 22.98 0.30 -5.01
N GLY A 38 24.09 -0.27 -4.55
CA GLY A 38 24.22 -1.71 -4.32
C GLY A 38 23.27 -2.21 -3.22
N ALA A 39 23.06 -1.43 -2.16
CA ALA A 39 22.09 -1.76 -1.12
C ALA A 39 20.66 -1.76 -1.66
N ARG A 40 20.27 -0.74 -2.45
CA ARG A 40 18.96 -0.65 -3.10
C ARG A 40 18.71 -1.83 -4.05
N GLU A 41 19.70 -2.24 -4.82
CA GLU A 41 19.58 -3.40 -5.71
C GLU A 41 19.47 -4.71 -4.92
N ALA A 42 20.30 -4.89 -3.89
CA ALA A 42 20.24 -6.08 -3.03
C ALA A 42 18.87 -6.28 -2.38
N LEU A 43 18.23 -5.20 -1.96
CA LEU A 43 16.89 -5.22 -1.36
C LEU A 43 15.78 -5.71 -2.31
N THR A 44 16.04 -5.80 -3.61
CA THR A 44 15.07 -6.35 -4.57
C THR A 44 15.08 -7.88 -4.65
N GLY A 45 15.95 -8.54 -3.88
CA GLY A 45 16.11 -9.99 -3.88
C GLY A 45 16.23 -10.58 -2.49
N GLN A 46 16.57 -11.86 -2.44
CA GLN A 46 16.89 -12.51 -1.18
C GLN A 46 18.25 -12.03 -0.65
N ILE A 47 18.27 -11.61 0.60
CA ILE A 47 19.49 -11.27 1.31
C ILE A 47 19.70 -12.28 2.45
N ALA A 48 20.86 -12.92 2.47
CA ALA A 48 21.22 -13.87 3.51
C ALA A 48 22.69 -13.71 3.88
N VAL A 49 23.02 -14.10 5.11
CA VAL A 49 24.40 -14.17 5.62
C VAL A 49 24.76 -15.61 5.85
N ALA A 50 25.94 -16.01 5.39
CA ALA A 50 26.50 -17.35 5.60
C ALA A 50 27.86 -17.25 6.29
N GLN A 51 28.06 -18.06 7.34
CA GLN A 51 29.38 -18.32 7.91
C GLN A 51 29.95 -19.58 7.28
N LYS A 52 31.15 -19.48 6.72
CA LYS A 52 31.80 -20.59 6.05
C LYS A 52 33.15 -20.91 6.68
N SER A 53 33.52 -22.20 6.65
CA SER A 53 34.84 -22.74 6.96
C SER A 53 35.28 -23.57 5.75
N GLY A 54 36.13 -22.99 4.89
CA GLY A 54 36.40 -23.57 3.57
C GLY A 54 35.10 -23.64 2.73
N GLU A 55 34.74 -24.83 2.26
CA GLU A 55 33.51 -25.06 1.49
C GLU A 55 32.27 -25.34 2.37
N SER A 56 32.46 -25.62 3.66
CA SER A 56 31.37 -25.93 4.59
C SER A 56 30.65 -24.66 5.06
N VAL A 57 29.32 -24.68 5.01
CA VAL A 57 28.46 -23.62 5.59
C VAL A 57 28.12 -24.02 7.03
N ASN A 58 28.65 -23.25 8.00
CA ASN A 58 28.45 -23.51 9.42
C ASN A 58 27.18 -22.82 9.97
N ALA A 59 26.82 -21.67 9.41
CA ALA A 59 25.58 -20.96 9.74
C ALA A 59 25.04 -20.25 8.50
N PHE A 60 23.72 -20.15 8.42
CA PHE A 60 23.02 -19.46 7.36
C PHE A 60 21.74 -18.82 7.93
N THR A 61 21.53 -17.53 7.66
CA THR A 61 20.33 -16.82 8.09
C THR A 61 19.94 -15.74 7.10
N GLY A 62 18.63 -15.45 7.04
CA GLY A 62 18.11 -14.28 6.33
C GLY A 62 18.47 -12.97 7.06
N VAL A 63 18.44 -11.87 6.34
CA VAL A 63 18.65 -10.51 6.87
C VAL A 63 17.31 -9.82 7.05
N GLN A 64 17.09 -9.21 8.21
CA GLN A 64 15.97 -8.31 8.43
C GLN A 64 16.25 -6.98 7.75
N ILE A 65 15.43 -6.62 6.77
CA ILE A 65 15.68 -5.48 5.87
C ILE A 65 15.01 -4.17 6.31
N ALA A 66 14.05 -4.22 7.25
CA ALA A 66 13.29 -3.03 7.62
C ALA A 66 14.16 -1.83 8.05
N PRO A 67 15.18 -1.98 8.93
CA PRO A 67 16.03 -0.83 9.29
C PRO A 67 16.84 -0.26 8.12
N VAL A 68 17.17 -1.09 7.13
CA VAL A 68 17.88 -0.64 5.92
C VAL A 68 16.94 0.16 5.02
N LEU A 69 15.68 -0.28 4.87
CA LEU A 69 14.65 0.46 4.15
C LEU A 69 14.41 1.83 4.78
N ASP A 70 14.28 1.89 6.10
CA ASP A 70 14.11 3.14 6.82
C ASP A 70 15.31 4.09 6.60
N SER A 71 16.52 3.57 6.73
CA SER A 71 17.73 4.36 6.51
C SER A 71 17.85 4.93 5.08
N LEU A 72 17.42 4.17 4.07
CA LEU A 72 17.52 4.57 2.67
C LEU A 72 16.40 5.50 2.23
N TYR A 73 15.19 5.37 2.82
CA TYR A 73 14.00 5.95 2.22
C TYR A 73 13.18 6.84 3.15
N ALA A 74 13.20 6.63 4.49
CA ALA A 74 12.24 7.27 5.40
C ALA A 74 12.18 8.79 5.27
N ALA A 75 13.34 9.45 5.16
CA ALA A 75 13.41 10.92 5.10
C ALA A 75 12.69 11.50 3.87
N LYS A 76 12.72 10.81 2.72
CA LYS A 76 12.03 11.22 1.49
C LYS A 76 10.61 10.67 1.44
N ALA A 77 10.42 9.42 1.85
CA ALA A 77 9.14 8.72 1.77
C ALA A 77 8.06 9.38 2.64
N THR A 78 8.42 9.88 3.82
CA THR A 78 7.46 10.58 4.73
C THR A 78 6.97 11.92 4.20
N GLN A 79 7.62 12.51 3.21
CA GLN A 79 7.23 13.76 2.58
C GLN A 79 6.48 13.55 1.24
N ALA A 80 6.32 12.30 0.83
CA ALA A 80 5.78 11.95 -0.46
C ALA A 80 4.26 11.71 -0.40
N SER A 81 3.57 11.97 -1.51
CA SER A 81 2.16 11.59 -1.69
C SER A 81 2.07 10.20 -2.30
N TYR A 82 1.06 9.43 -1.89
CA TYR A 82 0.80 8.06 -2.34
C TYR A 82 -0.64 7.91 -2.85
N GLY A 83 -0.92 6.78 -3.50
CA GLY A 83 -2.21 6.52 -4.10
C GLY A 83 -2.48 7.38 -5.32
N VAL A 84 -3.72 7.77 -5.51
CA VAL A 84 -4.15 8.65 -6.59
C VAL A 84 -4.00 10.12 -6.16
N ASN A 85 -3.29 10.89 -6.97
CA ASN A 85 -3.16 12.34 -6.84
C ASN A 85 -3.63 12.98 -8.16
N TRP A 86 -3.76 14.29 -8.19
CA TRP A 86 -4.27 15.00 -9.35
C TRP A 86 -3.25 16.03 -9.81
N ASN A 87 -2.94 16.05 -11.11
CA ASN A 87 -2.06 17.05 -11.68
C ASN A 87 -2.83 18.37 -11.97
N GLU A 88 -2.12 19.40 -12.38
CA GLU A 88 -2.72 20.72 -12.69
C GLU A 88 -3.76 20.69 -13.82
N ALA A 89 -3.68 19.69 -14.71
CA ALA A 89 -4.67 19.48 -15.77
C ALA A 89 -5.91 18.68 -15.29
N GLY A 90 -5.95 18.27 -14.03
CA GLY A 90 -7.03 17.47 -13.46
C GLY A 90 -6.99 15.98 -13.81
N ASN A 91 -5.87 15.49 -14.35
CA ASN A 91 -5.71 14.06 -14.62
C ASN A 91 -5.18 13.32 -13.39
N PRO A 92 -5.63 12.07 -13.13
CA PRO A 92 -5.09 11.27 -12.05
C PRO A 92 -3.62 10.89 -12.31
N THR A 93 -2.79 11.01 -11.29
CA THR A 93 -1.44 10.47 -11.23
C THR A 93 -1.40 9.41 -10.14
N PHE A 94 -0.49 8.45 -10.24
CA PHE A 94 -0.51 7.29 -9.36
C PHE A 94 0.86 7.10 -8.71
N ALA A 95 0.87 6.75 -7.42
CA ALA A 95 2.10 6.53 -6.67
C ALA A 95 1.95 5.35 -5.70
N LEU A 96 2.83 4.35 -5.85
CA LEU A 96 2.91 3.17 -4.99
C LEU A 96 4.26 3.12 -4.29
N TRP A 97 4.30 2.94 -2.97
CA TRP A 97 5.55 2.67 -2.26
C TRP A 97 5.86 1.17 -2.28
N ALA A 98 6.82 0.79 -3.11
CA ALA A 98 7.25 -0.60 -3.26
C ALA A 98 8.78 -0.66 -3.48
N PRO A 99 9.60 -0.28 -2.49
CA PRO A 99 11.04 -0.10 -2.64
C PRO A 99 11.78 -1.40 -2.98
N THR A 100 11.22 -2.54 -2.65
CA THR A 100 11.77 -3.87 -2.93
C THR A 100 11.32 -4.47 -4.27
N ALA A 101 10.38 -3.82 -4.97
CA ALA A 101 9.92 -4.30 -6.26
C ALA A 101 10.99 -4.16 -7.35
N LYS A 102 11.00 -5.10 -8.28
CA LYS A 102 11.86 -5.10 -9.47
C LYS A 102 11.25 -4.29 -10.60
N THR A 103 9.96 -4.44 -10.81
CA THR A 103 9.16 -3.67 -11.77
C THR A 103 7.76 -3.49 -11.22
N VAL A 104 7.15 -2.36 -11.57
CA VAL A 104 5.75 -2.04 -11.26
C VAL A 104 5.08 -1.53 -12.53
N THR A 105 3.90 -2.04 -12.82
CA THR A 105 3.06 -1.63 -13.96
C THR A 105 1.67 -1.30 -13.43
N LEU A 106 1.12 -0.17 -13.83
CA LEU A 106 -0.28 0.16 -13.62
C LEU A 106 -1.12 -0.45 -14.74
N LEU A 107 -2.13 -1.23 -14.37
CA LEU A 107 -3.19 -1.66 -15.27
C LEU A 107 -4.40 -0.80 -14.99
N SER A 108 -4.96 -0.17 -16.02
CA SER A 108 -6.12 0.71 -15.84
C SER A 108 -7.19 0.48 -16.90
N TRP A 109 -8.44 0.68 -16.51
CA TRP A 109 -9.63 0.56 -17.34
C TRP A 109 -10.49 1.80 -17.15
N ASN A 110 -10.59 2.62 -18.19
CA ASN A 110 -11.54 3.72 -18.18
C ASN A 110 -12.96 3.18 -18.21
N THR A 111 -13.84 3.73 -17.40
CA THR A 111 -15.24 3.35 -17.33
C THR A 111 -16.11 4.54 -16.99
N SER A 112 -17.33 4.54 -17.53
CA SER A 112 -18.37 5.50 -17.14
C SER A 112 -19.15 5.05 -15.90
N THR A 113 -18.90 3.84 -15.41
CA THR A 113 -19.56 3.27 -14.22
C THR A 113 -18.53 3.05 -13.11
N PRO A 114 -18.07 4.12 -12.44
CA PRO A 114 -17.17 4.00 -11.30
C PRO A 114 -17.78 3.10 -10.23
N ARG A 115 -16.95 2.28 -9.57
CA ARG A 115 -17.38 1.31 -8.54
C ARG A 115 -18.26 0.16 -9.05
N GLY A 116 -18.39 -0.03 -10.36
CA GLY A 116 -18.94 -1.26 -10.92
C GLY A 116 -18.08 -2.49 -10.60
N SER A 117 -18.57 -3.68 -10.95
CA SER A 117 -17.77 -4.91 -10.87
C SER A 117 -16.77 -4.98 -12.03
N ASP A 118 -15.79 -5.90 -11.95
CA ASP A 118 -14.89 -6.17 -13.10
C ASP A 118 -15.66 -6.67 -14.32
N ALA A 119 -16.88 -7.21 -14.15
CA ALA A 119 -17.74 -7.59 -15.25
C ALA A 119 -18.18 -6.40 -16.13
N ASP A 120 -18.20 -5.19 -15.54
CA ASP A 120 -18.55 -3.96 -16.27
C ASP A 120 -17.39 -3.47 -17.16
N VAL A 121 -16.17 -3.95 -16.90
CA VAL A 121 -14.96 -3.56 -17.62
C VAL A 121 -14.17 -4.81 -17.99
N GLN A 122 -14.17 -5.15 -19.26
CA GLN A 122 -13.51 -6.33 -19.78
C GLN A 122 -12.20 -5.98 -20.49
N GLY A 123 -11.36 -7.00 -20.69
CA GLY A 123 -10.09 -6.90 -21.42
C GLY A 123 -8.88 -6.66 -20.52
N ASP A 124 -7.72 -6.58 -21.15
CA ASP A 124 -6.41 -6.56 -20.48
C ASP A 124 -6.09 -5.22 -19.81
N GLY A 125 -6.86 -4.18 -20.08
CA GLY A 125 -6.61 -2.82 -19.60
C GLY A 125 -5.44 -2.13 -20.30
N LEU A 126 -5.31 -0.82 -20.07
CA LEU A 126 -4.12 -0.07 -20.46
C LEU A 126 -2.99 -0.40 -19.48
N ARG A 127 -1.83 -0.76 -20.00
CA ARG A 127 -0.64 -1.10 -19.21
C ARG A 127 0.37 0.05 -19.29
N THR A 128 0.63 0.69 -18.16
CA THR A 128 1.59 1.80 -18.07
C THR A 128 2.71 1.43 -17.10
N THR A 129 3.94 1.38 -17.60
CA THR A 129 5.11 1.10 -16.75
C THR A 129 5.35 2.26 -15.81
N ALA A 130 5.42 1.97 -14.51
CA ALA A 130 5.75 2.97 -13.50
C ALA A 130 7.26 3.25 -13.46
N VAL A 131 7.59 4.47 -13.07
CA VAL A 131 8.97 4.94 -12.90
C VAL A 131 9.35 4.88 -11.42
N ARG A 132 10.48 4.24 -11.12
CA ARG A 132 11.01 4.16 -9.75
C ARG A 132 11.71 5.46 -9.37
N GLY A 133 11.28 6.07 -8.27
CA GLY A 133 11.92 7.24 -7.66
C GLY A 133 13.03 6.86 -6.67
N GLU A 134 13.86 7.84 -6.30
CA GLU A 134 14.88 7.69 -5.26
C GLU A 134 14.31 7.53 -3.86
N ASP A 135 13.05 7.87 -3.66
CA ASP A 135 12.27 7.75 -2.43
C ASP A 135 11.63 6.36 -2.25
N GLY A 136 11.90 5.42 -3.18
CA GLY A 136 11.34 4.08 -3.16
C GLY A 136 9.93 3.97 -3.74
N ARG A 137 9.32 5.09 -4.16
CA ARG A 137 8.04 5.10 -4.88
C ARG A 137 8.19 4.65 -6.32
N TRP A 138 7.07 4.15 -6.83
CA TRP A 138 6.83 3.93 -8.25
C TRP A 138 5.69 4.83 -8.69
N THR A 139 5.89 5.61 -9.73
CA THR A 139 4.93 6.64 -10.16
C THR A 139 4.52 6.48 -11.62
N VAL A 140 3.25 6.81 -11.89
CA VAL A 140 2.70 6.99 -13.24
C VAL A 140 2.16 8.40 -13.31
N ASP A 141 2.73 9.23 -14.17
CA ASP A 141 2.40 10.66 -14.30
C ASP A 141 1.10 10.90 -15.08
N ASN A 142 0.71 10.00 -16.00
CA ASN A 142 -0.48 10.15 -16.86
C ASN A 142 -0.54 11.53 -17.56
N ALA A 143 0.60 12.06 -18.00
CA ALA A 143 0.68 13.38 -18.62
C ALA A 143 -0.16 13.50 -19.88
N ALA A 144 -0.34 12.42 -20.64
CA ALA A 144 -1.20 12.37 -21.83
C ALA A 144 -2.69 12.35 -21.51
N GLY A 145 -3.08 12.15 -20.24
CA GLY A 145 -4.49 12.12 -19.84
C GLY A 145 -5.25 10.90 -20.35
N GLU A 146 -4.55 9.78 -20.60
CA GLU A 146 -5.18 8.55 -21.11
C GLU A 146 -6.03 7.84 -20.06
N ILE A 147 -5.74 8.07 -18.76
CA ILE A 147 -6.49 7.51 -17.63
C ILE A 147 -7.36 8.63 -17.05
N HIS A 148 -8.66 8.37 -16.88
CA HIS A 148 -9.63 9.37 -16.45
C HIS A 148 -10.05 9.19 -15.00
N GLU A 149 -10.67 10.21 -14.40
CA GLU A 149 -11.39 10.08 -13.14
C GLU A 149 -12.46 8.98 -13.27
N GLY A 150 -12.58 8.15 -12.24
CA GLY A 150 -13.46 6.98 -12.23
C GLY A 150 -12.83 5.71 -12.82
N ALA A 151 -11.65 5.79 -13.44
CA ALA A 151 -10.97 4.60 -13.94
C ALA A 151 -10.73 3.58 -12.83
N GLN A 152 -10.98 2.32 -13.13
CA GLN A 152 -10.57 1.20 -12.28
C GLN A 152 -9.11 0.88 -12.55
N TYR A 153 -8.36 0.44 -11.52
CA TYR A 153 -6.96 0.09 -11.72
C TYR A 153 -6.46 -0.98 -10.74
N LEU A 154 -5.37 -1.63 -11.13
CA LEU A 154 -4.56 -2.54 -10.33
C LEU A 154 -3.08 -2.24 -10.52
N TRP A 155 -2.29 -2.57 -9.50
CA TRP A 155 -0.85 -2.63 -9.62
C TRP A 155 -0.39 -4.06 -9.93
N GLU A 156 0.39 -4.23 -10.99
CA GLU A 156 1.16 -5.44 -11.23
C GLU A 156 2.57 -5.22 -10.67
N VAL A 157 2.89 -5.95 -9.60
CA VAL A 157 4.14 -5.79 -8.87
C VAL A 157 4.98 -7.05 -9.01
N ARG A 158 6.15 -6.93 -9.63
CA ARG A 158 7.13 -8.01 -9.69
C ARG A 158 8.13 -7.87 -8.57
N VAL A 159 8.09 -8.79 -7.59
CA VAL A 159 8.82 -8.69 -6.32
C VAL A 159 9.30 -10.06 -5.85
N TYR A 160 10.40 -10.08 -5.08
CA TYR A 160 10.83 -11.30 -4.39
C TYR A 160 9.89 -11.59 -3.21
N VAL A 161 9.39 -12.83 -3.17
CA VAL A 161 8.48 -13.33 -2.12
C VAL A 161 9.24 -14.31 -1.22
N PRO A 162 9.50 -13.98 0.05
CA PRO A 162 10.29 -14.82 0.95
C PRO A 162 9.70 -16.21 1.18
N GLU A 163 8.37 -16.33 1.28
CA GLU A 163 7.67 -17.58 1.53
C GLU A 163 7.89 -18.62 0.43
N THR A 164 7.95 -18.17 -0.82
CA THR A 164 8.17 -19.05 -1.97
C THR A 164 9.64 -19.12 -2.41
N GLY A 165 10.46 -18.18 -1.92
CA GLY A 165 11.86 -18.02 -2.33
C GLY A 165 12.03 -17.61 -3.80
N LYS A 166 11.00 -17.02 -4.42
CA LYS A 166 10.96 -16.70 -5.85
C LYS A 166 10.62 -15.24 -6.08
N VAL A 167 10.94 -14.78 -7.29
CA VAL A 167 10.39 -13.52 -7.80
C VAL A 167 9.06 -13.83 -8.46
N GLU A 168 8.00 -13.22 -7.96
CA GLU A 168 6.63 -13.39 -8.42
C GLU A 168 6.08 -12.10 -9.01
N THR A 169 5.04 -12.22 -9.80
CA THR A 169 4.27 -11.10 -10.33
C THR A 169 2.87 -11.16 -9.75
N ASN A 170 2.53 -10.17 -8.93
CA ASN A 170 1.27 -10.12 -8.21
C ASN A 170 0.42 -8.96 -8.74
N LEU A 171 -0.86 -9.22 -8.98
CA LEU A 171 -1.87 -8.19 -9.24
C LEU A 171 -2.53 -7.84 -7.91
N VAL A 172 -2.46 -6.58 -7.53
CA VAL A 172 -2.95 -6.11 -6.23
C VAL A 172 -3.71 -4.79 -6.36
N THR A 173 -4.68 -4.58 -5.49
CA THR A 173 -5.29 -3.28 -5.28
C THR A 173 -4.29 -2.34 -4.62
N ASP A 174 -4.49 -1.05 -4.78
CA ASP A 174 -3.63 -0.04 -4.17
C ASP A 174 -3.89 0.03 -2.66
N PRO A 175 -2.86 -0.11 -1.80
CA PRO A 175 -3.03 0.03 -0.34
C PRO A 175 -3.46 1.45 0.09
N TYR A 176 -3.31 2.44 -0.78
CA TYR A 176 -3.73 3.82 -0.55
C TYR A 176 -5.08 4.15 -1.18
N SER A 177 -5.83 3.16 -1.67
CA SER A 177 -7.14 3.36 -2.28
C SER A 177 -8.13 3.99 -1.32
N VAL A 178 -8.80 5.03 -1.78
CA VAL A 178 -9.96 5.64 -1.08
C VAL A 178 -11.29 5.15 -1.64
N ALA A 179 -11.27 4.45 -2.79
CA ALA A 179 -12.43 3.85 -3.42
C ALA A 179 -12.07 2.52 -4.09
N LEU A 180 -12.98 1.57 -4.01
CA LEU A 180 -12.85 0.22 -4.54
C LEU A 180 -14.11 -0.15 -5.34
N THR A 181 -13.96 -1.08 -6.27
CA THR A 181 -15.09 -1.74 -6.95
C THR A 181 -15.82 -2.68 -5.99
N VAL A 182 -16.95 -3.22 -6.42
CA VAL A 182 -17.66 -4.29 -5.72
C VAL A 182 -16.68 -5.44 -5.42
N ASP A 183 -16.77 -6.00 -4.22
CA ASP A 183 -15.89 -7.06 -3.70
C ASP A 183 -14.40 -6.70 -3.64
N SER A 184 -14.07 -5.41 -3.74
CA SER A 184 -12.69 -4.88 -3.63
C SER A 184 -11.72 -5.48 -4.66
N THR A 185 -12.21 -5.85 -5.84
CA THR A 185 -11.42 -6.49 -6.88
C THR A 185 -10.47 -5.55 -7.60
N ARG A 186 -10.82 -4.25 -7.67
CA ARG A 186 -9.99 -3.19 -8.25
C ARG A 186 -10.09 -1.91 -7.42
N SER A 187 -9.03 -1.11 -7.45
CA SER A 187 -9.05 0.26 -6.97
C SER A 187 -9.72 1.19 -7.99
N VAL A 188 -10.27 2.31 -7.52
CA VAL A 188 -10.91 3.32 -8.38
C VAL A 188 -10.25 4.67 -8.17
N ALA A 189 -9.89 5.35 -9.26
CA ALA A 189 -9.33 6.70 -9.23
C ALA A 189 -10.43 7.72 -9.01
N VAL A 190 -10.62 8.14 -7.76
CA VAL A 190 -11.66 9.11 -7.36
C VAL A 190 -11.00 10.37 -6.81
N ASN A 191 -11.42 11.53 -7.31
CA ASN A 191 -11.04 12.81 -6.73
C ASN A 191 -11.99 13.16 -5.58
N MET A 192 -11.51 13.03 -4.35
CA MET A 192 -12.32 13.34 -3.16
C MET A 192 -12.69 14.83 -3.04
N ASP A 193 -11.99 15.70 -3.74
CA ASP A 193 -12.32 17.14 -3.81
C ASP A 193 -13.38 17.47 -4.87
N ASN A 194 -13.79 16.49 -5.68
CA ASN A 194 -14.84 16.67 -6.66
C ASN A 194 -16.21 16.80 -5.96
N PRO A 195 -16.85 17.97 -5.98
CA PRO A 195 -18.10 18.20 -5.25
C PRO A 195 -19.27 17.33 -5.76
N SER A 196 -19.16 16.80 -6.99
CA SER A 196 -20.22 15.97 -7.56
C SER A 196 -20.36 14.59 -6.91
N ILE A 197 -19.33 14.12 -6.18
CA ILE A 197 -19.37 12.84 -5.46
C ILE A 197 -19.80 12.99 -4.01
N ALA A 198 -19.78 14.21 -3.47
CA ALA A 198 -20.18 14.48 -2.10
C ALA A 198 -21.71 14.58 -1.99
N PRO A 199 -22.33 14.02 -0.94
CA PRO A 199 -23.74 14.31 -0.65
C PRO A 199 -23.97 15.81 -0.47
N SER A 200 -25.17 16.26 -0.85
CA SER A 200 -25.61 17.64 -0.56
C SER A 200 -25.50 17.89 0.94
N LEU A 201 -25.09 18.90 1.47
CA LEU A 201 -24.87 19.18 2.91
C LEU A 201 -23.63 18.52 3.53
N TRP A 202 -22.76 17.83 2.75
CA TRP A 202 -21.53 17.24 3.30
C TRP A 202 -20.64 18.27 4.00
N THR A 203 -20.46 19.44 3.37
CA THR A 203 -19.66 20.55 3.92
C THR A 203 -20.32 21.26 5.10
N ASP A 204 -21.64 21.19 5.18
CA ASP A 204 -22.43 21.86 6.23
C ASP A 204 -22.64 20.95 7.45
N SER A 205 -22.54 19.63 7.25
CA SER A 205 -22.66 18.63 8.31
C SER A 205 -21.33 18.51 9.05
N LYS A 206 -21.33 18.93 10.31
CA LYS A 206 -20.16 18.80 11.18
C LYS A 206 -20.48 17.84 12.32
N ALA A 207 -19.51 16.98 12.63
CA ALA A 207 -19.59 16.17 13.84
C ALA A 207 -19.62 17.09 15.08
N PRO A 208 -20.34 16.72 16.15
CA PRO A 208 -20.32 17.44 17.41
C PRO A 208 -18.88 17.57 17.94
N ALA A 209 -18.56 18.72 18.51
CA ALA A 209 -17.28 18.89 19.19
C ALA A 209 -17.22 17.99 20.42
N ILE A 210 -16.12 17.32 20.63
CA ILE A 210 -15.86 16.45 21.78
C ILE A 210 -14.72 17.10 22.57
N GLU A 211 -14.97 17.42 23.83
CA GLU A 211 -14.01 18.10 24.72
C GLU A 211 -13.11 17.10 25.46
N ASP A 212 -13.63 15.89 25.72
CA ASP A 212 -12.94 14.83 26.47
C ASP A 212 -13.17 13.47 25.80
N ASP A 213 -12.14 12.65 25.68
CA ASP A 213 -12.22 11.31 25.12
C ASP A 213 -13.20 10.40 25.89
N ALA A 214 -13.44 10.66 27.18
CA ALA A 214 -14.45 9.96 27.99
C ALA A 214 -15.90 10.21 27.52
N GLN A 215 -16.14 11.25 26.72
CA GLN A 215 -17.45 11.54 26.13
C GLN A 215 -17.74 10.69 24.88
N ARG A 216 -16.79 9.89 24.42
CA ARG A 216 -16.93 9.06 23.22
C ARG A 216 -17.60 7.73 23.56
N SER A 217 -18.65 7.40 22.81
CA SER A 217 -19.15 6.03 22.72
C SER A 217 -18.79 5.48 21.36
N ILE A 218 -18.19 4.29 21.33
CA ILE A 218 -17.80 3.60 20.10
C ILE A 218 -18.76 2.43 19.93
N TYR A 219 -19.44 2.39 18.79
CA TYR A 219 -20.29 1.29 18.37
C TYR A 219 -19.74 0.68 17.09
N GLU A 220 -19.23 -0.54 17.17
CA GLU A 220 -18.73 -1.28 16.03
C GLU A 220 -19.82 -2.22 15.52
N LEU A 221 -20.04 -2.23 14.23
CA LEU A 221 -21.06 -3.07 13.59
C LEU A 221 -20.59 -3.55 12.21
N HIS A 222 -21.17 -4.67 11.79
CA HIS A 222 -21.10 -5.12 10.41
C HIS A 222 -22.31 -4.57 9.65
N VAL A 223 -22.09 -3.75 8.61
CA VAL A 223 -23.13 -3.02 7.88
C VAL A 223 -24.26 -3.94 7.39
N ARG A 224 -23.91 -5.09 6.81
CA ARG A 224 -24.88 -6.07 6.33
C ARG A 224 -25.75 -6.62 7.47
N ASP A 225 -25.11 -7.10 8.52
CA ASP A 225 -25.79 -7.83 9.59
C ASP A 225 -26.67 -6.90 10.44
N PHE A 226 -26.31 -5.61 10.50
CA PHE A 226 -27.06 -4.60 11.25
C PHE A 226 -28.52 -4.51 10.84
N SER A 227 -28.83 -4.61 9.54
CA SER A 227 -30.19 -4.43 9.04
C SER A 227 -30.72 -5.58 8.18
N ALA A 228 -29.92 -6.61 7.90
CA ALA A 228 -30.31 -7.71 6.99
C ALA A 228 -31.62 -8.41 7.37
N ALA A 229 -31.88 -8.54 8.67
CA ALA A 229 -33.08 -9.17 9.21
C ALA A 229 -34.17 -8.18 9.67
N ASP A 230 -33.94 -6.87 9.56
CA ASP A 230 -34.87 -5.85 10.00
C ASP A 230 -35.98 -5.64 8.96
N ALA A 231 -37.18 -6.16 9.27
CA ALA A 231 -38.36 -6.04 8.41
C ALA A 231 -38.91 -4.60 8.32
N SER A 232 -38.51 -3.68 9.19
CA SER A 232 -38.89 -2.27 9.13
C SER A 232 -38.11 -1.48 8.11
N VAL A 233 -36.96 -2.03 7.63
CA VAL A 233 -36.16 -1.47 6.53
C VAL A 233 -36.68 -2.04 5.20
N PRO A 234 -36.86 -1.23 4.13
CA PRO A 234 -37.19 -1.72 2.79
C PRO A 234 -36.25 -2.82 2.32
N GLU A 235 -36.77 -3.84 1.66
CA GLU A 235 -36.02 -5.05 1.31
C GLU A 235 -34.77 -4.78 0.46
N ASP A 236 -34.88 -3.84 -0.47
CA ASP A 236 -33.79 -3.41 -1.36
C ASP A 236 -32.69 -2.60 -0.65
N MET A 237 -32.96 -2.11 0.56
CA MET A 237 -32.02 -1.35 1.38
C MET A 237 -31.41 -2.17 2.52
N ARG A 238 -31.97 -3.33 2.85
CA ARG A 238 -31.46 -4.20 3.94
C ARG A 238 -30.04 -4.65 3.66
N GLY A 239 -29.21 -4.63 4.69
CA GLY A 239 -27.80 -5.03 4.57
C GLY A 239 -26.93 -4.08 3.77
N THR A 240 -27.40 -2.89 3.43
CA THR A 240 -26.65 -1.86 2.70
C THR A 240 -26.47 -0.61 3.55
N TYR A 241 -25.59 0.29 3.14
CA TYR A 241 -25.41 1.60 3.76
C TYR A 241 -26.71 2.44 3.72
N MET A 242 -27.61 2.19 2.76
CA MET A 242 -28.87 2.90 2.64
C MET A 242 -29.85 2.60 3.80
N ALA A 243 -29.67 1.49 4.51
CA ALA A 243 -30.45 1.18 5.69
C ALA A 243 -30.32 2.26 6.78
N PHE A 244 -29.15 2.90 6.88
CA PHE A 244 -28.89 3.95 7.86
C PHE A 244 -29.59 5.29 7.53
N THR A 245 -30.20 5.40 6.37
CA THR A 245 -31.00 6.57 5.98
C THR A 245 -32.49 6.41 6.31
N GLN A 246 -32.89 5.25 6.86
CA GLN A 246 -34.26 4.95 7.13
C GLN A 246 -34.67 5.47 8.52
N PHE A 247 -35.60 6.42 8.54
CA PHE A 247 -36.21 6.91 9.77
C PHE A 247 -37.31 5.93 10.24
N GLU A 248 -37.51 5.86 11.56
CA GLU A 248 -38.54 5.00 12.18
C GLU A 248 -38.32 3.48 11.95
N SER A 249 -37.14 3.05 11.56
CA SER A 249 -36.79 1.64 11.62
C SER A 249 -36.50 1.21 13.05
N ASN A 250 -36.55 -0.11 13.33
CA ASN A 250 -36.33 -0.62 14.69
C ASN A 250 -34.92 -0.40 15.22
N GLY A 251 -33.97 0.00 14.36
CA GLY A 251 -32.63 0.44 14.76
C GLY A 251 -31.79 -0.66 15.39
N MET A 252 -31.90 -1.89 14.90
CA MET A 252 -31.10 -3.00 15.37
C MET A 252 -29.79 -3.10 14.60
#